data_559bbfae33e780198a309e038d2c872f
#
_entry.id   559bbfae33e780198a309e038d2c872f
#
_cell.length_a   1.000
_cell.length_b   1.000
_cell.length_c   1.000
_cell.angle_alpha   90.00
_cell.angle_beta   90.00
_cell.angle_gamma   90.00
#
_symmetry.space_group_name_H-M   'P 1'
#
loop_
_entity.id
_entity.type
_entity.pdbx_description
1 polymer ?
#
loop_
_entity_poly.entity_id
_entity_poly.type
_entity_poly.pdbx_seq_one_letter_code
_entity_poly.pdbx_strand_id
1 'polypeptide(L)'
;MFINIYRSKDFIDPPCTLVAMSEHRIVGVIPARLESTRLARKVLRKIAGKPMVEWVWRAATGSGQMDTVIVATDSDEVAEACRVRNIPFALTSPTCASGTDRVYEVSRQISAEIYVNIQGDEPLLTPEHFAPMLRLFERSEVQVSTISVPCPAEDVANPNAVKVVTAADGRALYFSRSTIPFDRDRVGFGGYRKHLGLYAYRKAALEQFAALAPSALEQIERLEQLRLLENGISIYVGEAAGDTIGVDTEDDLRRVEAILRSS
;
A
#
# COMPACT_ATOMS: atom_id res chain seq x y z
N MET A 1 26.41 0.13 7.89
CA MET A 1 25.31 -0.86 7.89
C MET A 1 24.93 -1.03 6.42
N PHE A 2 25.28 -2.16 5.81
CA PHE A 2 25.30 -2.34 4.36
C PHE A 2 23.94 -2.82 3.86
N ILE A 3 23.45 -2.21 2.78
CA ILE A 3 22.20 -2.57 2.10
C ILE A 3 22.50 -3.69 1.12
N ASN A 4 21.88 -4.86 1.30
CA ASN A 4 21.92 -5.95 0.33
C ASN A 4 20.76 -5.80 -0.66
N ILE A 5 21.00 -5.07 -1.76
CA ILE A 5 20.10 -5.09 -2.93
C ILE A 5 20.70 -6.12 -3.89
N TYR A 6 20.11 -7.30 -3.96
CA TYR A 6 20.53 -8.34 -4.89
C TYR A 6 19.91 -8.12 -6.28
N ARG A 7 20.73 -7.72 -7.26
CA ARG A 7 20.45 -7.94 -8.68
C ARG A 7 21.23 -9.18 -9.12
N SER A 8 20.53 -10.15 -9.74
CA SER A 8 21.19 -11.33 -10.29
C SER A 8 21.97 -10.96 -11.56
N LYS A 9 23.28 -11.09 -11.55
CA LYS A 9 24.11 -11.69 -12.62
C LYS A 9 25.56 -11.80 -12.14
N ASP A 10 26.06 -13.05 -12.28
CA ASP A 10 27.47 -13.46 -12.24
C ASP A 10 28.24 -13.37 -10.92
N PHE A 11 28.55 -14.56 -10.41
CA PHE A 11 29.52 -14.87 -9.36
C PHE A 11 30.92 -14.37 -9.75
N ILE A 12 31.31 -13.21 -9.32
CA ILE A 12 32.67 -12.79 -8.99
C ILE A 12 32.47 -11.71 -7.92
N ASP A 13 33.01 -11.92 -6.73
CA ASP A 13 33.06 -10.89 -5.70
C ASP A 13 33.77 -9.64 -6.23
N PRO A 14 33.07 -8.54 -6.47
CA PRO A 14 33.74 -7.27 -6.62
C PRO A 14 33.70 -6.53 -5.29
N PRO A 15 34.71 -5.69 -4.99
CA PRO A 15 34.71 -4.86 -3.83
C PRO A 15 33.48 -3.98 -3.80
N CYS A 16 32.95 -3.78 -2.60
CA CYS A 16 31.82 -2.92 -2.29
C CYS A 16 31.91 -1.59 -3.04
N THR A 17 31.33 -1.53 -4.23
CA THR A 17 31.20 -0.30 -4.98
C THR A 17 30.01 0.44 -4.38
N LEU A 18 30.26 1.57 -3.76
CA LEU A 18 29.24 2.58 -3.48
C LEU A 18 28.46 2.79 -4.79
N VAL A 19 27.28 2.19 -4.91
CA VAL A 19 26.30 2.59 -5.91
C VAL A 19 25.98 4.04 -5.56
N ALA A 20 26.35 4.96 -6.43
CA ALA A 20 25.98 6.36 -6.33
C ALA A 20 24.48 6.39 -6.04
N MET A 21 24.11 7.07 -4.95
CA MET A 21 22.70 7.27 -4.55
C MET A 21 22.02 8.06 -5.65
N SER A 22 21.44 7.37 -6.65
CA SER A 22 20.48 8.02 -7.52
C SER A 22 19.30 8.39 -6.62
N GLU A 23 19.01 9.66 -6.49
CA GLU A 23 17.82 10.12 -5.81
C GLU A 23 16.61 9.63 -6.62
N HIS A 24 15.91 8.64 -6.08
CA HIS A 24 14.65 8.22 -6.65
C HIS A 24 13.60 9.29 -6.40
N ARG A 25 12.76 9.53 -7.37
CA ARG A 25 11.59 10.40 -7.15
C ARG A 25 10.50 9.63 -6.41
N ILE A 26 10.17 8.41 -6.85
CA ILE A 26 9.08 7.61 -6.30
C ILE A 26 9.55 6.16 -6.09
N VAL A 27 9.43 5.68 -4.85
CA VAL A 27 9.72 4.28 -4.48
C VAL A 27 8.44 3.60 -4.02
N GLY A 28 8.07 2.50 -4.71
CA GLY A 28 7.03 1.60 -4.24
C GLY A 28 7.57 0.62 -3.21
N VAL A 29 6.85 0.42 -2.12
CA VAL A 29 7.18 -0.54 -1.08
C VAL A 29 5.99 -1.46 -0.85
N ILE A 30 6.23 -2.76 -0.90
CA ILE A 30 5.24 -3.80 -0.64
C ILE A 30 5.57 -4.46 0.69
N PRO A 31 4.94 -4.06 1.82
CA PRO A 31 5.07 -4.78 3.08
C PRO A 31 4.59 -6.22 2.95
N ALA A 32 5.45 -7.19 3.27
CA ALA A 32 5.16 -8.60 3.12
C ALA A 32 5.57 -9.39 4.38
N ARG A 33 4.61 -9.57 5.30
CA ARG A 33 4.78 -10.43 6.47
C ARG A 33 4.41 -11.87 6.12
N LEU A 34 5.17 -12.83 6.64
CA LEU A 34 4.84 -14.25 6.46
C LEU A 34 3.57 -14.62 7.26
N GLU A 35 3.48 -14.10 8.48
CA GLU A 35 2.35 -14.37 9.37
C GLU A 35 1.11 -13.60 8.96
N SER A 36 0.00 -14.31 8.85
CA SER A 36 -1.32 -13.78 8.61
C SER A 36 -2.35 -14.62 9.36
N THR A 37 -3.25 -13.96 10.09
CA THR A 37 -4.22 -14.62 10.97
C THR A 37 -5.35 -15.33 10.23
N ARG A 38 -5.79 -14.79 9.09
CA ARG A 38 -6.93 -15.31 8.31
C ARG A 38 -6.52 -16.28 7.21
N LEU A 39 -5.40 -16.05 6.57
CA LEU A 39 -4.86 -16.88 5.49
C LEU A 39 -3.38 -17.12 5.74
N ALA A 40 -3.02 -18.29 6.25
CA ALA A 40 -1.63 -18.61 6.58
C ALA A 40 -0.69 -18.41 5.38
N ARG A 41 0.46 -17.74 5.63
CA ARG A 41 1.49 -17.47 4.63
C ARG A 41 0.95 -16.71 3.41
N LYS A 42 0.00 -15.78 3.63
CA LYS A 42 -0.81 -15.11 2.62
C LYS A 42 0.00 -14.63 1.41
N VAL A 43 1.07 -13.90 1.64
CA VAL A 43 1.90 -13.30 0.57
C VAL A 43 2.61 -14.32 -0.34
N LEU A 44 2.81 -15.54 0.14
CA LEU A 44 3.40 -16.66 -0.61
C LEU A 44 2.37 -17.62 -1.20
N ARG A 45 1.07 -17.43 -0.93
CA ARG A 45 0.02 -18.23 -1.57
C ARG A 45 0.08 -18.05 -3.09
N LYS A 46 -0.01 -19.18 -3.78
CA LYS A 46 0.08 -19.18 -5.25
C LYS A 46 -1.28 -18.86 -5.86
N ILE A 47 -1.26 -17.93 -6.81
CA ILE A 47 -2.36 -17.56 -7.69
C ILE A 47 -1.86 -17.81 -9.12
N ALA A 48 -2.51 -18.66 -9.87
CA ALA A 48 -2.09 -19.06 -11.22
C ALA A 48 -0.57 -19.40 -11.31
N GLY A 49 -0.08 -20.14 -10.31
CA GLY A 49 1.30 -20.65 -10.26
C GLY A 49 2.36 -19.67 -9.70
N LYS A 50 2.05 -18.39 -9.49
CA LYS A 50 2.96 -17.38 -8.92
C LYS A 50 2.53 -16.98 -7.50
N PRO A 51 3.49 -16.71 -6.57
CA PRO A 51 3.16 -16.15 -5.27
C PRO A 51 2.38 -14.83 -5.40
N MET A 52 1.48 -14.55 -4.46
CA MET A 52 0.68 -13.32 -4.45
C MET A 52 1.56 -12.07 -4.49
N VAL A 53 2.64 -12.02 -3.71
CA VAL A 53 3.57 -10.88 -3.70
C VAL A 53 4.20 -10.62 -5.07
N GLU A 54 4.40 -11.64 -5.91
CA GLU A 54 4.88 -11.45 -7.28
C GLU A 54 3.83 -10.77 -8.16
N TRP A 55 2.56 -11.09 -8.01
CA TRP A 55 1.47 -10.41 -8.73
C TRP A 55 1.39 -8.94 -8.38
N VAL A 56 1.41 -8.62 -7.09
CA VAL A 56 1.43 -7.23 -6.61
C VAL A 56 2.65 -6.48 -7.13
N TRP A 57 3.83 -7.09 -7.05
CA TRP A 57 5.06 -6.48 -7.55
C TRP A 57 5.01 -6.23 -9.06
N ARG A 58 4.49 -7.18 -9.85
CA ARG A 58 4.33 -7.03 -11.30
C ARG A 58 3.35 -5.91 -11.64
N ALA A 59 2.21 -5.84 -10.95
CA ALA A 59 1.22 -4.79 -11.12
C ALA A 59 1.81 -3.40 -10.85
N ALA A 60 2.50 -3.25 -9.72
CA ALA A 60 3.14 -2.00 -9.34
C ALA A 60 4.25 -1.58 -10.30
N THR A 61 5.16 -2.49 -10.64
CA THR A 61 6.27 -2.24 -11.58
C THR A 61 5.76 -1.96 -13.00
N GLY A 62 4.76 -2.73 -13.44
CA GLY A 62 4.16 -2.59 -14.77
C GLY A 62 3.37 -1.28 -14.93
N SER A 63 3.04 -0.58 -13.85
CA SER A 63 2.40 0.73 -13.91
C SER A 63 3.30 1.81 -14.55
N GLY A 64 4.62 1.65 -14.50
CA GLY A 64 5.59 2.62 -14.99
C GLY A 64 5.63 3.95 -14.22
N GLN A 65 4.99 4.02 -13.04
CA GLN A 65 4.84 5.27 -12.28
C GLN A 65 5.82 5.39 -11.11
N MET A 66 6.60 4.36 -10.86
CA MET A 66 7.60 4.32 -9.78
C MET A 66 8.97 3.96 -10.35
N ASP A 67 10.02 4.59 -9.86
CA ASP A 67 11.41 4.34 -10.30
C ASP A 67 11.87 2.92 -9.90
N THR A 68 11.40 2.46 -8.75
CA THR A 68 11.62 1.09 -8.27
C THR A 68 10.49 0.63 -7.36
N VAL A 69 10.27 -0.69 -7.29
CA VAL A 69 9.32 -1.33 -6.39
C VAL A 69 10.03 -2.41 -5.60
N ILE A 70 9.93 -2.37 -4.28
CA ILE A 70 10.69 -3.18 -3.34
C ILE A 70 9.75 -3.90 -2.39
N VAL A 71 9.97 -5.20 -2.19
CA VAL A 71 9.28 -5.98 -1.15
C VAL A 71 9.98 -5.78 0.18
N ALA A 72 9.26 -5.35 1.21
CA ALA A 72 9.79 -5.14 2.57
C ALA A 72 9.34 -6.27 3.48
N THR A 73 10.28 -7.07 3.98
CA THR A 73 9.96 -8.29 4.77
C THR A 73 10.96 -8.52 5.91
N ASP A 74 10.50 -9.21 6.96
CA ASP A 74 11.32 -9.74 8.05
C ASP A 74 11.51 -11.27 7.94
N SER A 75 10.98 -11.88 6.87
CA SER A 75 10.99 -13.33 6.68
C SER A 75 12.04 -13.74 5.64
N ASP A 76 12.97 -14.62 6.06
CA ASP A 76 13.93 -15.24 5.14
C ASP A 76 13.24 -16.02 4.01
N GLU A 77 12.08 -16.60 4.28
CA GLU A 77 11.32 -17.35 3.29
C GLU A 77 10.72 -16.43 2.20
N VAL A 78 10.19 -15.26 2.60
CA VAL A 78 9.72 -14.25 1.64
C VAL A 78 10.91 -13.68 0.86
N ALA A 79 12.02 -13.41 1.54
CA ALA A 79 13.25 -12.93 0.90
C ALA A 79 13.77 -13.94 -0.14
N GLU A 80 13.78 -15.24 0.19
CA GLU A 80 14.18 -16.29 -0.76
C GLU A 80 13.22 -16.39 -1.95
N ALA A 81 11.91 -16.31 -1.68
CA ALA A 81 10.91 -16.28 -2.74
C ALA A 81 11.09 -15.09 -3.70
N CYS A 82 11.51 -13.94 -3.19
CA CYS A 82 11.86 -12.76 -3.99
C CYS A 82 13.16 -12.98 -4.78
N ARG A 83 14.21 -13.53 -4.14
CA ARG A 83 15.52 -13.77 -4.75
C ARG A 83 15.42 -14.68 -5.96
N VAL A 84 14.74 -15.81 -5.83
CA VAL A 84 14.53 -16.79 -6.92
C VAL A 84 13.78 -16.18 -8.11
N ARG A 85 13.03 -15.10 -7.89
CA ARG A 85 12.22 -14.42 -8.93
C ARG A 85 12.78 -13.09 -9.40
N ASN A 86 13.98 -12.74 -8.93
CA ASN A 86 14.63 -11.45 -9.21
C ASN A 86 13.75 -10.24 -8.81
N ILE A 87 12.99 -10.37 -7.74
CA ILE A 87 12.19 -9.27 -7.16
C ILE A 87 13.08 -8.53 -6.17
N PRO A 88 13.28 -7.21 -6.29
CA PRO A 88 14.00 -6.42 -5.30
C PRO A 88 13.32 -6.52 -3.93
N PHE A 89 14.11 -6.71 -2.88
CA PHE A 89 13.59 -6.75 -1.52
C PHE A 89 14.55 -6.08 -0.53
N ALA A 90 13.99 -5.63 0.58
CA ALA A 90 14.72 -5.11 1.73
C ALA A 90 14.32 -5.88 2.99
N LEU A 91 15.30 -6.23 3.80
CA LEU A 91 15.02 -6.80 5.13
C LEU A 91 14.66 -5.66 6.09
N THR A 92 13.58 -5.87 6.83
CA THR A 92 13.05 -4.95 7.82
C THR A 92 12.95 -5.63 9.20
N SER A 93 12.83 -4.84 10.25
CA SER A 93 12.73 -5.34 11.61
C SER A 93 11.45 -6.20 11.80
N PRO A 94 11.52 -7.32 12.53
CA PRO A 94 10.35 -8.04 12.98
C PRO A 94 9.51 -7.24 13.98
N THR A 95 10.06 -6.15 14.55
CA THR A 95 9.36 -5.27 15.49
C THR A 95 8.47 -4.24 14.81
N CYS A 96 8.47 -4.14 13.48
CA CYS A 96 7.54 -3.27 12.75
C CYS A 96 6.09 -3.67 13.07
N ALA A 97 5.34 -2.79 13.72
CA ALA A 97 3.97 -3.04 14.12
C ALA A 97 3.00 -3.07 12.92
N SER A 98 3.33 -2.29 11.87
CA SER A 98 2.44 -2.06 10.72
C SER A 98 3.17 -2.14 9.37
N GLY A 99 2.38 -2.09 8.28
CA GLY A 99 2.92 -1.96 6.93
C GLY A 99 3.65 -0.63 6.74
N THR A 100 3.12 0.45 7.31
CA THR A 100 3.69 1.79 7.21
C THR A 100 5.05 1.90 7.94
N ASP A 101 5.23 1.19 9.07
CA ASP A 101 6.54 1.12 9.74
C ASP A 101 7.60 0.46 8.85
N ARG A 102 7.22 -0.56 8.06
CA ARG A 102 8.15 -1.18 7.10
C ARG A 102 8.50 -0.24 5.95
N VAL A 103 7.53 0.55 5.47
CA VAL A 103 7.79 1.60 4.47
C VAL A 103 8.78 2.62 5.04
N TYR A 104 8.61 3.01 6.29
CA TYR A 104 9.53 3.92 6.97
C TYR A 104 10.95 3.33 7.09
N GLU A 105 11.10 2.06 7.47
CA GLU A 105 12.43 1.42 7.52
C GLU A 105 13.09 1.39 6.14
N VAL A 106 12.33 1.12 5.06
CA VAL A 106 12.86 1.20 3.69
C VAL A 106 13.29 2.62 3.35
N SER A 107 12.54 3.64 3.78
CA SER A 107 12.88 5.06 3.54
C SER A 107 14.20 5.51 4.18
N ARG A 108 14.63 4.80 5.21
CA ARG A 108 15.95 5.02 5.84
C ARG A 108 17.09 4.34 5.08
N GLN A 109 16.79 3.37 4.24
CA GLN A 109 17.76 2.61 3.45
C GLN A 109 17.87 3.15 2.03
N ILE A 110 16.77 3.61 1.45
CA ILE A 110 16.68 4.06 0.05
C ILE A 110 16.06 5.45 0.03
N SER A 111 16.80 6.42 -0.49
CA SER A 111 16.34 7.82 -0.55
C SER A 111 15.38 8.02 -1.71
N ALA A 112 14.23 8.66 -1.44
CA ALA A 112 13.25 9.09 -2.43
C ALA A 112 12.48 10.31 -1.92
N GLU A 113 11.79 11.01 -2.82
CA GLU A 113 10.88 12.10 -2.45
C GLU A 113 9.55 11.56 -1.93
N ILE A 114 9.05 10.50 -2.57
CA ILE A 114 7.74 9.89 -2.33
C ILE A 114 7.89 8.38 -2.13
N TYR A 115 7.23 7.86 -1.12
CA TYR A 115 7.14 6.43 -0.84
C TYR A 115 5.68 5.97 -0.96
N VAL A 116 5.45 4.93 -1.77
CA VAL A 116 4.13 4.33 -1.96
C VAL A 116 4.03 3.07 -1.13
N ASN A 117 3.09 3.02 -0.19
CA ASN A 117 2.76 1.81 0.58
C ASN A 117 1.73 1.00 -0.20
N ILE A 118 2.15 -0.14 -0.73
CA ILE A 118 1.34 -1.01 -1.58
C ILE A 118 1.00 -2.28 -0.81
N GLN A 119 -0.28 -2.53 -0.57
CA GLN A 119 -0.68 -3.70 0.18
C GLN A 119 -0.30 -5.00 -0.53
N GLY A 120 0.39 -5.90 0.18
CA GLY A 120 0.90 -7.17 -0.37
C GLY A 120 -0.19 -8.21 -0.71
N ASP A 121 -1.44 -7.86 -0.48
CA ASP A 121 -2.64 -8.67 -0.72
C ASP A 121 -3.59 -8.12 -1.79
N GLU A 122 -3.12 -7.14 -2.58
CA GLU A 122 -3.87 -6.47 -3.65
C GLU A 122 -3.33 -6.84 -5.05
N PRO A 123 -3.47 -8.09 -5.51
CA PRO A 123 -2.85 -8.56 -6.75
C PRO A 123 -3.52 -8.05 -8.04
N LEU A 124 -4.67 -7.38 -7.94
CA LEU A 124 -5.42 -6.81 -9.07
C LEU A 124 -5.22 -5.30 -9.25
N LEU A 125 -4.22 -4.71 -8.60
CA LEU A 125 -3.87 -3.30 -8.82
C LEU A 125 -3.47 -3.06 -10.27
N THR A 126 -3.85 -1.88 -10.80
CA THR A 126 -3.56 -1.44 -12.16
C THR A 126 -2.96 -0.03 -12.15
N PRO A 127 -2.39 0.47 -13.26
CA PRO A 127 -1.86 1.84 -13.33
C PRO A 127 -2.88 2.91 -12.93
N GLU A 128 -4.17 2.68 -13.19
CA GLU A 128 -5.28 3.59 -12.88
C GLU A 128 -5.50 3.78 -11.38
N HIS A 129 -5.00 2.87 -10.55
CA HIS A 129 -5.03 3.03 -9.09
C HIS A 129 -3.89 3.93 -8.59
N PHE A 130 -2.72 3.89 -9.22
CA PHE A 130 -1.56 4.69 -8.78
C PHE A 130 -1.63 6.14 -9.27
N ALA A 131 -2.05 6.36 -10.52
CA ALA A 131 -2.02 7.67 -11.15
C ALA A 131 -2.81 8.76 -10.39
N PRO A 132 -4.06 8.55 -9.95
CA PRO A 132 -4.81 9.58 -9.23
C PRO A 132 -4.16 10.01 -7.93
N MET A 133 -3.53 9.06 -7.22
CA MET A 133 -2.83 9.30 -5.96
C MET A 133 -1.54 10.10 -6.19
N LEU A 134 -0.73 9.71 -7.17
CA LEU A 134 0.58 10.31 -7.41
C LEU A 134 0.49 11.70 -8.02
N ARG A 135 -0.52 11.99 -8.85
CA ARG A 135 -0.78 13.34 -9.39
C ARG A 135 -1.02 14.37 -8.29
N LEU A 136 -1.57 13.98 -7.15
CA LEU A 136 -1.81 14.91 -6.05
C LEU A 136 -0.51 15.57 -5.54
N PHE A 137 0.65 14.92 -5.68
CA PHE A 137 1.94 15.47 -5.28
C PHE A 137 2.49 16.58 -6.20
N GLU A 138 1.82 16.87 -7.31
CA GLU A 138 2.08 18.10 -8.09
C GLU A 138 1.73 19.34 -7.26
N ARG A 139 0.86 19.20 -6.27
CA ARG A 139 0.52 20.23 -5.28
C ARG A 139 1.52 20.14 -4.13
N SER A 140 2.23 21.23 -3.84
CA SER A 140 3.29 21.28 -2.82
C SER A 140 2.80 21.03 -1.39
N GLU A 141 1.55 21.38 -1.09
CA GLU A 141 0.91 21.18 0.21
C GLU A 141 0.55 19.73 0.49
N VAL A 142 0.50 18.86 -0.53
CA VAL A 142 0.17 17.45 -0.36
C VAL A 142 1.36 16.69 0.21
N GLN A 143 1.20 16.22 1.44
CA GLN A 143 2.19 15.43 2.15
C GLN A 143 1.84 13.93 2.17
N VAL A 144 0.54 13.61 2.20
CA VAL A 144 0.00 12.26 2.19
C VAL A 144 -1.16 12.19 1.21
N SER A 145 -1.18 11.14 0.41
CA SER A 145 -2.31 10.85 -0.47
C SER A 145 -2.75 9.39 -0.38
N THR A 146 -4.00 9.17 -0.74
CA THR A 146 -4.63 7.85 -0.87
C THR A 146 -5.65 7.90 -2.00
N ILE A 147 -6.39 6.80 -2.22
CA ILE A 147 -7.43 6.73 -3.26
C ILE A 147 -8.78 6.25 -2.72
N SER A 148 -9.80 6.58 -3.46
CA SER A 148 -11.15 6.05 -3.27
C SER A 148 -11.81 5.74 -4.60
N VAL A 149 -12.81 4.87 -4.55
CA VAL A 149 -13.67 4.50 -5.68
C VAL A 149 -15.12 4.76 -5.32
N PRO A 150 -16.07 4.84 -6.28
CA PRO A 150 -17.49 4.78 -5.96
C PRO A 150 -17.77 3.54 -5.11
N CYS A 151 -18.49 3.71 -4.00
CA CYS A 151 -18.79 2.59 -3.11
C CYS A 151 -19.95 1.75 -3.70
N PRO A 152 -19.75 0.46 -3.96
CA PRO A 152 -20.86 -0.42 -4.36
C PRO A 152 -21.97 -0.42 -3.29
N ALA A 153 -23.23 -0.58 -3.72
CA ALA A 153 -24.38 -0.51 -2.82
C ALA A 153 -24.31 -1.53 -1.68
N GLU A 154 -23.79 -2.72 -1.97
CA GLU A 154 -23.56 -3.79 -1.00
C GLU A 154 -22.49 -3.47 0.02
N ASP A 155 -21.56 -2.58 -0.31
CA ASP A 155 -20.45 -2.19 0.56
C ASP A 155 -20.75 -0.97 1.44
N VAL A 156 -21.84 -0.24 1.19
CA VAL A 156 -22.19 0.96 1.96
C VAL A 156 -22.36 0.65 3.46
N ALA A 157 -23.06 -0.44 3.79
CA ALA A 157 -23.29 -0.89 5.17
C ALA A 157 -22.23 -1.90 5.66
N ASN A 158 -21.32 -2.35 4.80
CA ASN A 158 -20.30 -3.34 5.11
C ASN A 158 -19.16 -2.71 5.94
N PRO A 159 -18.91 -3.12 7.19
CA PRO A 159 -17.85 -2.56 8.03
C PRO A 159 -16.43 -2.95 7.55
N ASN A 160 -16.29 -3.93 6.66
CA ASN A 160 -15.01 -4.28 6.05
C ASN A 160 -14.63 -3.33 4.90
N ALA A 161 -15.61 -2.69 4.26
CA ALA A 161 -15.40 -1.62 3.30
C ALA A 161 -15.31 -0.29 4.05
N VAL A 162 -14.15 0.34 4.06
CA VAL A 162 -13.94 1.63 4.72
C VAL A 162 -14.52 2.73 3.84
N LYS A 163 -15.36 3.59 4.42
CA LYS A 163 -15.90 4.78 3.74
C LYS A 163 -15.02 5.99 4.02
N VAL A 164 -14.95 6.91 3.06
CA VAL A 164 -14.26 8.19 3.22
C VAL A 164 -15.16 9.34 2.77
N VAL A 165 -15.13 10.42 3.53
CA VAL A 165 -15.74 11.70 3.16
C VAL A 165 -14.66 12.74 2.96
N THR A 166 -14.81 13.59 1.93
CA THR A 166 -13.81 14.58 1.55
C THR A 166 -14.39 15.98 1.54
N ALA A 167 -13.52 16.95 1.76
CA ALA A 167 -13.80 18.36 1.46
C ALA A 167 -13.77 18.60 -0.05
N ALA A 168 -14.22 19.77 -0.48
CA ALA A 168 -14.27 20.15 -1.89
C ALA A 168 -12.89 20.20 -2.59
N ASP A 169 -11.82 20.38 -1.81
CA ASP A 169 -10.43 20.39 -2.27
C ASP A 169 -9.80 18.97 -2.38
N GLY A 170 -10.58 17.93 -2.07
CA GLY A 170 -10.14 16.54 -2.07
C GLY A 170 -9.47 16.07 -0.76
N ARG A 171 -9.39 16.93 0.25
CA ARG A 171 -8.85 16.57 1.55
C ARG A 171 -9.83 15.67 2.31
N ALA A 172 -9.34 14.55 2.86
CA ALA A 172 -10.15 13.67 3.69
C ALA A 172 -10.62 14.40 4.96
N LEU A 173 -11.90 14.32 5.23
CA LEU A 173 -12.51 14.79 6.48
C LEU A 173 -12.51 13.68 7.52
N TYR A 174 -12.86 12.46 7.13
CA TYR A 174 -12.85 11.29 7.99
C TYR A 174 -12.90 10.00 7.19
N PHE A 175 -12.35 8.92 7.81
CA PHE A 175 -12.49 7.54 7.34
C PHE A 175 -13.23 6.74 8.41
N SER A 176 -14.18 5.90 8.01
CA SER A 176 -14.93 5.08 8.98
C SER A 176 -15.36 3.73 8.37
N ARG A 177 -15.44 2.74 9.26
CA ARG A 177 -16.11 1.47 8.95
C ARG A 177 -17.63 1.61 8.96
N SER A 178 -18.16 2.62 9.66
CA SER A 178 -19.58 2.98 9.61
C SER A 178 -19.95 3.60 8.27
N THR A 179 -21.24 3.60 7.94
CA THR A 179 -21.78 4.35 6.79
C THR A 179 -21.64 5.85 7.04
N ILE A 180 -20.80 6.51 6.27
CA ILE A 180 -20.63 7.98 6.25
C ILE A 180 -20.66 8.47 4.80
N PRO A 181 -21.34 9.66 4.53
CA PRO A 181 -22.17 10.41 5.45
C PRO A 181 -23.46 9.66 5.83
N PHE A 182 -24.10 10.03 6.93
CA PHE A 182 -25.40 9.50 7.31
C PHE A 182 -26.52 10.14 6.47
N ASP A 183 -27.23 9.37 5.70
CA ASP A 183 -28.41 9.81 4.92
C ASP A 183 -29.63 9.91 5.85
N ARG A 184 -29.78 11.06 6.50
CA ARG A 184 -30.79 11.29 7.53
C ARG A 184 -32.22 11.09 7.01
N ASP A 185 -32.49 11.61 5.82
CA ASP A 185 -33.86 11.65 5.28
C ASP A 185 -34.12 10.48 4.31
N ARG A 186 -33.16 9.56 4.18
CA ARG A 186 -33.22 8.38 3.30
C ARG A 186 -33.55 8.71 1.85
N VAL A 187 -32.93 9.78 1.34
CA VAL A 187 -33.11 10.24 -0.04
C VAL A 187 -32.39 9.37 -1.06
N GLY A 188 -31.63 8.35 -0.62
CA GLY A 188 -30.87 7.48 -1.50
C GLY A 188 -29.55 8.13 -1.96
N PHE A 189 -28.74 8.64 -1.01
CA PHE A 189 -27.46 9.26 -1.34
C PHE A 189 -26.57 8.30 -2.12
N GLY A 190 -26.26 8.60 -3.38
CA GLY A 190 -25.43 7.78 -4.27
C GLY A 190 -23.94 8.14 -4.27
N GLY A 191 -23.52 9.13 -3.47
CA GLY A 191 -22.15 9.65 -3.47
C GLY A 191 -21.19 8.99 -2.48
N TYR A 192 -21.51 7.79 -1.97
CA TYR A 192 -20.62 7.07 -1.07
C TYR A 192 -19.31 6.70 -1.76
N ARG A 193 -18.19 6.87 -1.04
CA ARG A 193 -16.84 6.55 -1.53
C ARG A 193 -16.22 5.46 -0.65
N LYS A 194 -15.75 4.39 -1.29
CA LYS A 194 -14.98 3.32 -0.67
C LYS A 194 -13.49 3.66 -0.75
N HIS A 195 -12.83 3.69 0.38
CA HIS A 195 -11.39 3.89 0.47
C HIS A 195 -10.65 2.59 0.11
N LEU A 196 -9.60 2.70 -0.68
CA LEU A 196 -8.65 1.63 -0.95
C LEU A 196 -7.35 1.88 -0.18
N GLY A 197 -6.81 0.84 0.45
CA GLY A 197 -5.67 0.92 1.38
C GLY A 197 -4.30 1.21 0.74
N LEU A 198 -4.27 1.94 -0.36
CA LEU A 198 -3.06 2.38 -1.05
C LEU A 198 -2.71 3.80 -0.62
N TYR A 199 -1.46 4.03 -0.20
CA TYR A 199 -1.00 5.33 0.28
C TYR A 199 0.29 5.76 -0.37
N ALA A 200 0.46 7.07 -0.52
CA ALA A 200 1.77 7.65 -0.81
C ALA A 200 2.08 8.77 0.18
N TYR A 201 3.36 8.88 0.52
CA TYR A 201 3.86 9.80 1.53
C TYR A 201 5.06 10.55 0.99
N ARG A 202 5.14 11.88 1.22
CA ARG A 202 6.45 12.54 1.21
C ARG A 202 7.27 12.02 2.39
N LYS A 203 8.58 11.99 2.23
CA LYS A 203 9.50 11.48 3.27
C LYS A 203 9.23 12.09 4.63
N ALA A 204 9.07 13.41 4.72
CA ALA A 204 8.80 14.12 5.97
C ALA A 204 7.51 13.66 6.68
N ALA A 205 6.43 13.40 5.92
CA ALA A 205 5.18 12.92 6.50
C ALA A 205 5.30 11.47 7.01
N LEU A 206 6.07 10.63 6.32
CA LEU A 206 6.35 9.27 6.75
C LEU A 206 7.20 9.26 8.06
N GLU A 207 8.18 10.14 8.16
CA GLU A 207 8.96 10.35 9.39
C GLU A 207 8.08 10.83 10.56
N GLN A 208 7.17 11.76 10.29
CA GLN A 208 6.21 12.23 11.30
C GLN A 208 5.29 11.08 11.74
N PHE A 209 4.71 10.33 10.81
CA PHE A 209 3.87 9.17 11.14
C PHE A 209 4.59 8.17 12.06
N ALA A 210 5.84 7.83 11.74
CA ALA A 210 6.62 6.87 12.53
C ALA A 210 6.96 7.36 13.94
N ALA A 211 6.95 8.69 14.17
CA ALA A 211 7.18 9.29 15.47
C ALA A 211 5.90 9.40 16.33
N LEU A 212 4.72 9.22 15.72
CA LEU A 212 3.44 9.33 16.42
C LEU A 212 3.06 8.03 17.13
N ALA A 213 2.55 8.14 18.36
CA ALA A 213 1.92 7.02 19.05
C ALA A 213 0.56 6.68 18.40
N PRO A 214 0.10 5.41 18.46
CA PRO A 214 -1.25 5.04 18.04
C PRO A 214 -2.32 5.91 18.69
N SER A 215 -3.22 6.46 17.89
CA SER A 215 -4.24 7.42 18.33
C SER A 215 -5.56 6.74 18.75
N ALA A 216 -6.45 7.48 19.40
CA ALA A 216 -7.70 6.92 19.91
C ALA A 216 -8.64 6.46 18.79
N LEU A 217 -8.83 7.28 17.75
CA LEU A 217 -9.67 6.92 16.60
C LEU A 217 -9.09 5.78 15.78
N GLU A 218 -7.75 5.75 15.60
CA GLU A 218 -7.06 4.64 14.98
C GLU A 218 -7.37 3.32 15.69
N GLN A 219 -7.30 3.32 17.02
CA GLN A 219 -7.49 2.11 17.82
C GLN A 219 -8.94 1.61 17.79
N ILE A 220 -9.92 2.49 17.81
CA ILE A 220 -11.34 2.12 17.84
C ILE A 220 -11.85 1.67 16.44
N GLU A 221 -11.45 2.37 15.38
CA GLU A 221 -11.83 2.05 14.00
C GLU A 221 -10.91 0.99 13.39
N ARG A 222 -9.73 0.72 13.99
CA ARG A 222 -8.67 -0.11 13.40
C ARG A 222 -8.26 0.41 12.02
N LEU A 223 -8.05 1.72 11.93
CA LEU A 223 -7.69 2.46 10.73
C LEU A 223 -6.48 3.34 11.01
N GLU A 224 -5.32 2.90 10.55
CA GLU A 224 -4.00 3.51 10.81
C GLU A 224 -3.91 4.98 10.38
N GLN A 225 -4.57 5.34 9.27
CA GLN A 225 -4.59 6.69 8.72
C GLN A 225 -5.26 7.72 9.63
N LEU A 226 -6.10 7.30 10.57
CA LEU A 226 -6.72 8.22 11.52
C LEU A 226 -5.69 8.84 12.46
N ARG A 227 -4.55 8.18 12.71
CA ARG A 227 -3.42 8.74 13.43
C ARG A 227 -2.94 10.05 12.82
N LEU A 228 -2.87 10.11 11.49
CA LEU A 228 -2.50 11.33 10.76
C LEU A 228 -3.53 12.43 10.97
N LEU A 229 -4.81 12.14 10.75
CA LEU A 229 -5.89 13.12 10.87
C LEU A 229 -6.00 13.69 12.30
N GLU A 230 -5.91 12.85 13.34
CA GLU A 230 -5.93 13.28 14.75
C GLU A 230 -4.76 14.20 15.10
N ASN A 231 -3.63 14.08 14.38
CA ASN A 231 -2.45 14.94 14.58
C ASN A 231 -2.37 16.09 13.56
N GLY A 232 -3.47 16.40 12.88
CA GLY A 232 -3.56 17.55 11.95
C GLY A 232 -2.83 17.38 10.63
N ILE A 233 -2.38 16.16 10.30
CA ILE A 233 -1.72 15.86 9.03
C ILE A 233 -2.81 15.53 8.00
N SER A 234 -2.93 16.39 6.98
CA SER A 234 -3.94 16.24 5.94
C SER A 234 -3.62 15.07 4.99
N ILE A 235 -4.67 14.29 4.67
CA ILE A 235 -4.62 13.24 3.65
C ILE A 235 -5.49 13.68 2.47
N TYR A 236 -4.94 13.67 1.27
CA TYR A 236 -5.69 13.96 0.05
C TYR A 236 -6.10 12.68 -0.67
N VAL A 237 -7.31 12.67 -1.21
CA VAL A 237 -7.93 11.47 -1.77
C VAL A 237 -8.07 11.63 -3.29
N GLY A 238 -7.36 10.81 -4.05
CA GLY A 238 -7.53 10.67 -5.48
C GLY A 238 -8.73 9.76 -5.80
N GLU A 239 -9.36 9.97 -6.96
CA GLU A 239 -10.45 9.14 -7.44
C GLU A 239 -9.95 8.13 -8.45
N ALA A 240 -9.98 6.84 -8.10
CA ALA A 240 -9.69 5.76 -9.02
C ALA A 240 -10.98 5.28 -9.73
N ALA A 241 -10.81 4.79 -10.96
CA ALA A 241 -11.94 4.39 -11.80
C ALA A 241 -12.50 3.02 -11.45
N GLY A 242 -11.68 2.09 -10.94
CA GLY A 242 -12.04 0.71 -10.65
C GLY A 242 -11.82 0.34 -9.20
N ASP A 243 -12.61 -0.63 -8.71
CA ASP A 243 -12.40 -1.28 -7.43
C ASP A 243 -11.35 -2.40 -7.56
N THR A 244 -10.78 -2.82 -6.45
CA THR A 244 -9.85 -3.95 -6.39
C THR A 244 -10.34 -4.97 -5.37
N ILE A 245 -9.80 -6.18 -5.42
CA ILE A 245 -10.15 -7.27 -4.51
C ILE A 245 -8.91 -7.63 -3.71
N GLY A 246 -8.91 -7.21 -2.45
CA GLY A 246 -7.92 -7.69 -1.48
C GLY A 246 -8.17 -9.16 -1.15
N VAL A 247 -7.10 -9.94 -1.07
CA VAL A 247 -7.17 -11.37 -0.76
C VAL A 247 -7.01 -11.57 0.73
N ASP A 248 -8.10 -11.85 1.43
CA ASP A 248 -8.12 -12.12 2.87
C ASP A 248 -8.52 -13.56 3.21
N THR A 249 -9.26 -14.22 2.32
CA THR A 249 -9.83 -15.55 2.50
C THR A 249 -9.49 -16.47 1.34
N GLU A 250 -9.74 -17.77 1.50
CA GLU A 250 -9.61 -18.75 0.41
C GLU A 250 -10.60 -18.47 -0.74
N ASP A 251 -11.77 -17.88 -0.44
CA ASP A 251 -12.75 -17.50 -1.45
C ASP A 251 -12.26 -16.33 -2.29
N ASP A 252 -11.66 -15.32 -1.65
CA ASP A 252 -11.01 -14.21 -2.37
C ASP A 252 -9.89 -14.72 -3.26
N LEU A 253 -9.07 -15.64 -2.75
CA LEU A 253 -7.98 -16.24 -3.52
C LEU A 253 -8.50 -16.90 -4.81
N ARG A 254 -9.58 -17.71 -4.70
CA ARG A 254 -10.20 -18.38 -5.84
C ARG A 254 -10.79 -17.39 -6.83
N ARG A 255 -11.46 -16.35 -6.34
CA ARG A 255 -12.05 -15.29 -7.15
C ARG A 255 -11.00 -14.53 -7.95
N VAL A 256 -9.92 -14.12 -7.28
CA VAL A 256 -8.79 -13.43 -7.91
C VAL A 256 -8.07 -14.34 -8.92
N GLU A 257 -7.88 -15.63 -8.60
CA GLU A 257 -7.27 -16.57 -9.53
C GLU A 257 -8.10 -16.73 -10.82
N ALA A 258 -9.42 -16.78 -10.71
CA ALA A 258 -10.31 -16.85 -11.87
C ALA A 258 -10.14 -15.61 -12.77
N ILE A 259 -10.07 -14.41 -12.19
CA ILE A 259 -9.84 -13.16 -12.93
C ILE A 259 -8.50 -13.18 -13.64
N LEU A 260 -7.40 -13.52 -12.93
CA LEU A 260 -6.04 -13.51 -13.48
C LEU A 260 -5.79 -14.60 -14.54
N ARG A 261 -6.62 -15.64 -14.60
CA ARG A 261 -6.57 -16.66 -15.65
C ARG A 261 -7.30 -16.25 -16.92
N SER A 262 -8.24 -15.29 -16.81
CA SER A 262 -9.04 -14.80 -17.94
C SER A 262 -8.46 -13.53 -18.58
N SER A 263 -7.48 -12.90 -17.96
CA SER A 263 -6.74 -11.71 -18.44
C SER A 263 -5.47 -12.13 -19.20
#